data_9f97af486b079923839dbc2f9d50304e
#
_entry.id   9f97af486b079923839dbc2f9d50304e
#
_cell.length_a   1.000
_cell.length_b   1.000
_cell.length_c   1.000
_cell.angle_alpha   90.00
_cell.angle_beta   90.00
_cell.angle_gamma   90.00
#
_symmetry.space_group_name_H-M   'P 1'
#
loop_
_entity.id
_entity.type
_entity.pdbx_description
1 polymer ?
#
loop_
_entity_poly.entity_id
_entity_poly.type
_entity_poly.pdbx_seq_one_letter_code
_entity_poly.pdbx_strand_id
1 'polypeptide(L)'
;MFDRRRNQLNAIAFNTSAPTDVLLRLLHQEAAGAWGAFMARPLPDEVVDAIVVHPERRLRSTFAESFAVSGEQRGRLVDDPHFRVRQVLANAPNPFRSGAPSLPLPVQRRLLDDPEPIVRRDAAFYGNFDDRLIAGLCDHEDAFMRGASCGSWSLLSESDRERLLHDPDDDVRQRARIAACGADAFWTGVLLESGLDASSRRDVIRYGAMTAALAEQVAAGVDASDRQALALNTRAPLDVVRKLADDPEHSVRLAVSVRPEFTEAERAVIDYTVGPSDRLDPVEWVRTCEDADVLRDCARSSHTWLRRSAAFAEHLPADAVELLSHDDDYAVRLLLCERQPTVDGEVVLETYLKCQVITKSLLLSHRNFPKAGLAERFADDPDRGKRALAVLDPDVDADVLARLLADDESTVSSAAAGHPALPPDLLLRACDEPATETSALRNPSLQANVMHERLDALGVPR
;
A
#
# COMPACT_ATOMS: atom_id res chain seq x y z
N MET A 1 15.95 -26.92 1.84
CA MET A 1 15.27 -27.68 0.79
C MET A 1 13.82 -27.22 0.78
N PHE A 2 13.43 -26.35 -0.17
CA PHE A 2 12.03 -25.89 -0.28
C PHE A 2 11.14 -27.10 -0.54
N ASP A 3 10.01 -27.17 0.15
CA ASP A 3 9.05 -28.27 0.00
C ASP A 3 8.43 -28.22 -1.42
N ARG A 4 8.95 -29.05 -2.33
CA ARG A 4 8.49 -29.13 -3.73
C ARG A 4 6.99 -29.37 -3.83
N ARG A 5 6.45 -30.23 -2.94
CA ARG A 5 5.00 -30.50 -2.86
C ARG A 5 4.21 -29.24 -2.60
N ARG A 6 4.64 -28.43 -1.63
CA ARG A 6 4.00 -27.15 -1.31
C ARG A 6 4.04 -26.17 -2.47
N ASN A 7 5.16 -26.09 -3.19
CA ASN A 7 5.31 -25.21 -4.35
C ASN A 7 4.36 -25.61 -5.48
N GLN A 8 4.22 -26.91 -5.76
CA GLN A 8 3.29 -27.42 -6.76
C GLN A 8 1.83 -27.13 -6.39
N LEU A 9 1.41 -27.38 -5.14
CA LEU A 9 0.07 -27.06 -4.65
C LEU A 9 -0.22 -25.57 -4.74
N ASN A 10 0.71 -24.72 -4.34
CA ASN A 10 0.59 -23.27 -4.49
C ASN A 10 0.48 -22.85 -5.95
N ALA A 11 1.25 -23.46 -6.84
CA ALA A 11 1.23 -23.14 -8.27
C ALA A 11 -0.17 -23.41 -8.86
N ILE A 12 -0.75 -24.58 -8.59
CA ILE A 12 -2.11 -24.92 -9.03
C ILE A 12 -3.14 -23.97 -8.38
N ALA A 13 -3.00 -23.67 -7.10
CA ALA A 13 -3.89 -22.75 -6.40
C ALA A 13 -3.85 -21.32 -6.95
N PHE A 14 -2.70 -20.86 -7.42
CA PHE A 14 -2.54 -19.57 -8.09
C PHE A 14 -2.83 -19.58 -9.59
N ASN A 15 -3.10 -20.74 -10.19
CA ASN A 15 -3.49 -20.81 -11.59
C ASN A 15 -4.85 -20.11 -11.77
N THR A 16 -4.88 -19.03 -12.57
CA THR A 16 -6.07 -18.21 -12.76
C THR A 16 -7.20 -18.94 -13.49
N SER A 17 -6.87 -20.00 -14.26
CA SER A 17 -7.84 -20.84 -14.99
C SER A 17 -8.24 -22.10 -14.21
N ALA A 18 -7.76 -22.28 -12.97
CA ALA A 18 -8.15 -23.41 -12.14
C ALA A 18 -9.67 -23.41 -11.93
N PRO A 19 -10.42 -24.44 -12.39
CA PRO A 19 -11.87 -24.48 -12.26
C PRO A 19 -12.31 -24.75 -10.81
N THR A 20 -13.59 -24.54 -10.53
CA THR A 20 -14.17 -24.64 -9.19
C THR A 20 -13.88 -25.99 -8.53
N ASP A 21 -13.99 -27.09 -9.24
CA ASP A 21 -13.76 -28.45 -8.72
C ASP A 21 -12.29 -28.68 -8.30
N VAL A 22 -11.31 -28.11 -9.05
CA VAL A 22 -9.90 -28.10 -8.66
C VAL A 22 -9.70 -27.27 -7.37
N LEU A 23 -10.35 -26.09 -7.29
CA LEU A 23 -10.25 -25.23 -6.10
C LEU A 23 -10.87 -25.87 -4.86
N LEU A 24 -12.01 -26.55 -5.00
CA LEU A 24 -12.65 -27.31 -3.92
C LEU A 24 -11.74 -28.42 -3.39
N ARG A 25 -11.04 -29.14 -4.27
CA ARG A 25 -10.05 -30.14 -3.84
C ARG A 25 -8.91 -29.52 -3.03
N LEU A 26 -8.49 -28.32 -3.38
CA LEU A 26 -7.41 -27.60 -2.64
C LEU A 26 -7.84 -27.14 -1.24
N LEU A 27 -9.12 -27.26 -0.88
CA LEU A 27 -9.56 -27.01 0.51
C LEU A 27 -9.20 -28.16 1.46
N HIS A 28 -8.95 -29.37 0.94
CA HIS A 28 -8.57 -30.51 1.77
C HIS A 28 -7.29 -30.23 2.60
N GLN A 29 -7.22 -30.85 3.79
CA GLN A 29 -6.10 -30.70 4.73
C GLN A 29 -4.74 -31.06 4.11
N GLU A 30 -4.72 -32.02 3.19
CA GLU A 30 -3.53 -32.42 2.44
C GLU A 30 -2.97 -31.28 1.57
N ALA A 31 -3.81 -30.33 1.21
CA ALA A 31 -3.43 -29.13 0.46
C ALA A 31 -3.24 -27.86 1.32
N ALA A 32 -3.22 -27.98 2.66
CA ALA A 32 -3.16 -26.84 3.58
C ALA A 32 -1.96 -25.89 3.32
N GLY A 33 -0.89 -26.39 2.71
CA GLY A 33 0.25 -25.57 2.27
C GLY A 33 -0.11 -24.53 1.20
N ALA A 34 -1.20 -24.72 0.46
CA ALA A 34 -1.67 -23.84 -0.62
C ALA A 34 -2.76 -22.85 -0.19
N TRP A 35 -3.28 -22.94 1.02
CA TRP A 35 -4.42 -22.10 1.45
C TRP A 35 -4.11 -20.59 1.41
N GLY A 36 -2.84 -20.20 1.51
CA GLY A 36 -2.43 -18.80 1.33
C GLY A 36 -2.82 -18.19 -0.02
N ALA A 37 -3.01 -19.00 -1.05
CA ALA A 37 -3.45 -18.51 -2.36
C ALA A 37 -4.88 -17.94 -2.33
N PHE A 38 -5.74 -18.41 -1.43
CA PHE A 38 -7.13 -17.94 -1.30
C PHE A 38 -7.26 -16.50 -0.76
N MET A 39 -6.18 -15.92 -0.23
CA MET A 39 -6.14 -14.48 0.08
C MET A 39 -6.00 -13.59 -1.15
N ALA A 40 -5.34 -14.10 -2.21
CA ALA A 40 -4.81 -13.29 -3.29
C ALA A 40 -5.46 -13.56 -4.65
N ARG A 41 -6.55 -14.30 -4.69
CA ARG A 41 -7.27 -14.60 -5.93
C ARG A 41 -8.78 -14.39 -5.77
N PRO A 42 -9.50 -14.01 -6.84
CA PRO A 42 -10.97 -14.09 -6.88
C PRO A 42 -11.43 -15.53 -6.68
N LEU A 43 -12.55 -15.71 -5.99
CA LEU A 43 -13.11 -17.01 -5.68
C LEU A 43 -14.57 -17.08 -6.15
N PRO A 44 -14.99 -18.19 -6.82
CA PRO A 44 -16.40 -18.48 -7.06
C PRO A 44 -17.17 -18.64 -5.73
N ASP A 45 -18.45 -18.27 -5.72
CA ASP A 45 -19.28 -18.35 -4.51
C ASP A 45 -19.36 -19.77 -3.93
N GLU A 46 -19.36 -20.80 -4.76
CA GLU A 46 -19.34 -22.21 -4.33
C GLU A 46 -18.10 -22.55 -3.51
N VAL A 47 -16.92 -22.01 -3.88
CA VAL A 47 -15.68 -22.18 -3.11
C VAL A 47 -15.76 -21.39 -1.80
N VAL A 48 -16.32 -20.17 -1.85
CA VAL A 48 -16.55 -19.35 -0.64
C VAL A 48 -17.50 -20.06 0.32
N ASP A 49 -18.60 -20.65 -0.19
CA ASP A 49 -19.55 -21.45 0.59
C ASP A 49 -18.85 -22.57 1.35
N ALA A 50 -17.98 -23.30 0.65
CA ALA A 50 -17.22 -24.39 1.26
C ALA A 50 -16.18 -23.89 2.31
N ILE A 51 -15.54 -22.75 2.07
CA ILE A 51 -14.57 -22.16 3.01
C ILE A 51 -15.26 -21.69 4.29
N VAL A 52 -16.38 -20.99 4.20
CA VAL A 52 -17.07 -20.38 5.35
C VAL A 52 -17.51 -21.45 6.37
N VAL A 53 -17.89 -22.65 5.90
CA VAL A 53 -18.30 -23.78 6.76
C VAL A 53 -17.16 -24.77 7.03
N HIS A 54 -15.98 -24.53 6.51
CA HIS A 54 -14.88 -25.47 6.62
C HIS A 54 -14.46 -25.70 8.09
N PRO A 55 -14.19 -26.95 8.54
CA PRO A 55 -13.85 -27.24 9.94
C PRO A 55 -12.55 -26.56 10.39
N GLU A 56 -11.59 -26.42 9.49
CA GLU A 56 -10.28 -25.85 9.80
C GLU A 56 -10.34 -24.31 9.93
N ARG A 57 -10.21 -23.82 11.15
CA ARG A 57 -10.17 -22.40 11.46
C ARG A 57 -9.12 -21.63 10.63
N ARG A 58 -7.95 -22.26 10.41
CA ARG A 58 -6.84 -21.61 9.68
C ARG A 58 -7.27 -21.21 8.27
N LEU A 59 -8.02 -22.05 7.56
CA LEU A 59 -8.51 -21.72 6.22
C LEU A 59 -9.50 -20.55 6.28
N ARG A 60 -10.46 -20.58 7.22
CA ARG A 60 -11.43 -19.49 7.40
C ARG A 60 -10.74 -18.16 7.77
N SER A 61 -9.70 -18.18 8.65
CA SER A 61 -8.90 -17.00 8.97
C SER A 61 -8.12 -16.49 7.75
N THR A 62 -7.53 -17.38 6.95
CA THR A 62 -6.84 -17.01 5.72
C THR A 62 -7.79 -16.32 4.72
N PHE A 63 -9.02 -16.83 4.60
CA PHE A 63 -10.03 -16.20 3.75
C PHE A 63 -10.50 -14.84 4.30
N ALA A 64 -10.61 -14.68 5.61
CA ALA A 64 -10.94 -13.39 6.24
C ALA A 64 -9.93 -12.28 5.85
N GLU A 65 -8.66 -12.63 5.64
CA GLU A 65 -7.59 -11.71 5.20
C GLU A 65 -7.61 -11.43 3.69
N SER A 66 -8.53 -12.03 2.91
CA SER A 66 -8.51 -11.91 1.46
C SER A 66 -8.71 -10.46 1.00
N PHE A 67 -7.83 -10.04 0.10
CA PHE A 67 -7.89 -8.74 -0.57
C PHE A 67 -8.40 -8.83 -2.01
N ALA A 68 -8.69 -10.04 -2.50
CA ALA A 68 -9.06 -10.29 -3.88
C ALA A 68 -10.54 -10.70 -4.04
N VAL A 69 -11.28 -10.85 -2.93
CA VAL A 69 -12.73 -11.14 -2.94
C VAL A 69 -13.52 -9.94 -2.44
N SER A 70 -14.84 -9.93 -2.69
CA SER A 70 -15.70 -8.82 -2.25
C SER A 70 -15.82 -8.71 -0.72
N GLY A 71 -16.21 -7.54 -0.24
CA GLY A 71 -16.53 -7.33 1.18
C GLY A 71 -17.72 -8.18 1.64
N GLU A 72 -18.70 -8.41 0.74
CA GLU A 72 -19.86 -9.28 0.99
C GLU A 72 -19.43 -10.73 1.21
N GLN A 73 -18.54 -11.24 0.36
CA GLN A 73 -18.03 -12.61 0.50
C GLN A 73 -17.28 -12.79 1.82
N ARG A 74 -16.35 -11.87 2.17
CA ARG A 74 -15.63 -11.92 3.47
C ARG A 74 -16.58 -11.73 4.65
N GLY A 75 -17.55 -10.83 4.51
CA GLY A 75 -18.54 -10.50 5.54
C GLY A 75 -19.36 -11.69 6.03
N ARG A 76 -19.42 -12.78 5.27
CA ARG A 76 -20.08 -14.03 5.66
C ARG A 76 -19.44 -14.71 6.87
N LEU A 77 -18.21 -14.33 7.22
CA LEU A 77 -17.50 -14.78 8.43
C LEU A 77 -17.84 -13.95 9.70
N VAL A 78 -18.75 -12.98 9.62
CA VAL A 78 -19.06 -12.07 10.74
C VAL A 78 -19.57 -12.80 11.99
N ASP A 79 -20.26 -13.93 11.81
CA ASP A 79 -20.79 -14.79 12.88
C ASP A 79 -19.99 -16.09 13.01
N ASP A 80 -18.74 -16.15 12.55
CA ASP A 80 -17.88 -17.32 12.71
C ASP A 80 -17.82 -17.72 14.20
N PRO A 81 -17.97 -19.01 14.53
CA PRO A 81 -18.00 -19.48 15.93
C PRO A 81 -16.71 -19.17 16.68
N HIS A 82 -15.60 -18.98 15.97
CA HIS A 82 -14.31 -18.72 16.59
C HIS A 82 -13.94 -17.25 16.53
N PHE A 83 -13.83 -16.58 17.68
CA PHE A 83 -13.56 -15.13 17.77
C PHE A 83 -12.31 -14.68 17.01
N ARG A 84 -11.27 -15.53 16.90
CA ARG A 84 -10.06 -15.16 16.13
C ARG A 84 -10.31 -15.04 14.63
N VAL A 85 -11.28 -15.73 14.06
CA VAL A 85 -11.68 -15.53 12.66
C VAL A 85 -12.37 -14.17 12.51
N ARG A 86 -13.28 -13.85 13.44
CA ARG A 86 -13.96 -12.54 13.48
C ARG A 86 -12.97 -11.39 13.75
N GLN A 87 -11.96 -11.63 14.63
CA GLN A 87 -10.88 -10.68 14.90
C GLN A 87 -10.07 -10.38 13.62
N VAL A 88 -9.68 -11.44 12.89
CA VAL A 88 -8.98 -11.28 11.61
C VAL A 88 -9.84 -10.54 10.60
N LEU A 89 -11.13 -10.87 10.50
CA LEU A 89 -12.08 -10.16 9.63
C LEU A 89 -12.19 -8.67 9.98
N ALA A 90 -12.19 -8.32 11.26
CA ALA A 90 -12.28 -6.95 11.76
C ALA A 90 -11.04 -6.10 11.41
N ASN A 91 -9.87 -6.75 11.40
CA ASN A 91 -8.57 -6.10 11.19
C ASN A 91 -8.10 -6.13 9.72
N ALA A 92 -8.69 -6.99 8.90
CA ALA A 92 -8.25 -7.23 7.52
C ALA A 92 -9.16 -6.55 6.49
N PRO A 93 -8.66 -6.32 5.30
CA PRO A 93 -7.30 -6.58 4.85
C PRO A 93 -6.32 -5.53 5.38
N ASN A 94 -5.05 -5.91 5.47
CA ASN A 94 -4.00 -5.01 5.93
C ASN A 94 -4.11 -3.65 5.19
N PRO A 95 -4.20 -2.50 5.89
CA PRO A 95 -4.39 -1.17 5.30
C PRO A 95 -3.28 -0.75 4.31
N PHE A 96 -2.10 -1.38 4.38
CA PHE A 96 -1.02 -1.18 3.40
C PHE A 96 -1.30 -1.83 2.03
N ARG A 97 -2.35 -2.62 1.89
CA ARG A 97 -2.80 -3.18 0.60
C ARG A 97 -3.95 -2.32 0.07
N SER A 98 -3.59 -1.25 -0.64
CA SER A 98 -4.57 -0.37 -1.29
C SER A 98 -5.50 -1.16 -2.23
N GLY A 99 -6.79 -0.87 -2.19
CA GLY A 99 -7.79 -1.40 -3.13
C GLY A 99 -8.55 -2.64 -2.67
N ALA A 100 -8.32 -3.15 -1.45
CA ALA A 100 -9.16 -4.24 -0.94
C ALA A 100 -10.59 -3.75 -0.64
N PRO A 101 -11.65 -4.47 -1.09
CA PRO A 101 -13.02 -4.04 -0.89
C PRO A 101 -13.39 -3.94 0.60
N SER A 102 -14.06 -2.84 0.99
CA SER A 102 -14.56 -2.64 2.36
C SER A 102 -15.65 -3.64 2.70
N LEU A 103 -15.79 -3.95 4.00
CA LEU A 103 -16.91 -4.75 4.49
C LEU A 103 -18.23 -3.94 4.42
N PRO A 104 -19.38 -4.57 4.17
CA PRO A 104 -20.68 -3.91 4.23
C PRO A 104 -20.96 -3.28 5.59
N LEU A 105 -21.66 -2.13 5.63
CA LEU A 105 -21.98 -1.42 6.88
C LEU A 105 -22.65 -2.31 7.96
N PRO A 106 -23.59 -3.23 7.64
CA PRO A 106 -24.15 -4.12 8.65
C PRO A 106 -23.10 -5.05 9.29
N VAL A 107 -22.13 -5.50 8.50
CA VAL A 107 -21.04 -6.34 8.98
C VAL A 107 -20.09 -5.54 9.88
N GLN A 108 -19.75 -4.32 9.49
CA GLN A 108 -18.94 -3.41 10.30
C GLN A 108 -19.59 -3.16 11.68
N ARG A 109 -20.88 -2.85 11.71
CA ARG A 109 -21.63 -2.69 12.98
C ARG A 109 -21.57 -3.94 13.84
N ARG A 110 -21.81 -5.09 13.24
CA ARG A 110 -21.79 -6.38 13.97
C ARG A 110 -20.44 -6.67 14.60
N LEU A 111 -19.32 -6.29 13.95
CA LEU A 111 -17.97 -6.44 14.49
C LEU A 111 -17.66 -5.42 15.60
N LEU A 112 -18.19 -4.18 15.50
CA LEU A 112 -18.09 -3.18 16.57
C LEU A 112 -18.89 -3.56 17.81
N ASP A 113 -19.97 -4.36 17.65
CA ASP A 113 -20.82 -4.90 18.72
C ASP A 113 -20.48 -6.36 19.08
N ASP A 114 -19.32 -6.88 18.64
CA ASP A 114 -18.95 -8.28 18.88
C ASP A 114 -18.86 -8.58 20.39
N PRO A 115 -19.33 -9.76 20.86
CA PRO A 115 -19.25 -10.13 22.28
C PRO A 115 -17.81 -10.15 22.83
N GLU A 116 -16.82 -10.42 21.97
CA GLU A 116 -15.41 -10.47 22.35
C GLU A 116 -14.76 -9.08 22.31
N PRO A 117 -14.25 -8.55 23.43
CA PRO A 117 -13.65 -7.21 23.46
C PRO A 117 -12.50 -7.00 22.46
N ILE A 118 -11.69 -8.04 22.23
CA ILE A 118 -10.57 -7.94 21.29
C ILE A 118 -11.04 -7.73 19.84
N VAL A 119 -12.17 -8.32 19.45
CA VAL A 119 -12.75 -8.14 18.12
C VAL A 119 -13.24 -6.69 17.96
N ARG A 120 -13.99 -6.18 18.95
CA ARG A 120 -14.47 -4.79 18.94
C ARG A 120 -13.31 -3.78 18.84
N ARG A 121 -12.26 -4.00 19.65
CA ARG A 121 -11.08 -3.11 19.67
C ARG A 121 -10.33 -3.12 18.35
N ASP A 122 -10.13 -4.29 17.75
CA ASP A 122 -9.48 -4.41 16.46
C ASP A 122 -10.33 -3.78 15.35
N ALA A 123 -11.65 -3.94 15.39
CA ALA A 123 -12.59 -3.29 14.48
C ALA A 123 -12.51 -1.75 14.56
N ALA A 124 -12.49 -1.21 15.76
CA ALA A 124 -12.50 0.24 15.99
C ALA A 124 -11.15 0.92 15.66
N PHE A 125 -10.03 0.20 15.74
CA PHE A 125 -8.70 0.78 15.61
C PHE A 125 -7.99 0.46 14.30
N TYR A 126 -8.10 -0.77 13.83
CA TYR A 126 -7.40 -1.25 12.63
C TYR A 126 -8.34 -1.44 11.44
N GLY A 127 -9.64 -1.55 11.70
CA GLY A 127 -10.64 -1.69 10.64
C GLY A 127 -10.68 -0.46 9.75
N ASN A 128 -10.75 -0.67 8.43
CA ASN A 128 -11.08 0.40 7.49
C ASN A 128 -12.61 0.57 7.45
N PHE A 129 -13.17 1.06 8.57
CA PHE A 129 -14.61 1.17 8.79
C PHE A 129 -15.11 2.60 8.48
N ASP A 130 -16.40 2.72 8.29
CA ASP A 130 -17.05 4.01 8.06
C ASP A 130 -16.83 4.96 9.25
N ASP A 131 -16.30 6.14 8.99
CA ASP A 131 -15.98 7.14 10.01
C ASP A 131 -17.18 7.55 10.88
N ARG A 132 -18.41 7.45 10.35
CA ARG A 132 -19.63 7.75 11.12
C ARG A 132 -19.93 6.66 12.15
N LEU A 133 -19.61 5.40 11.83
CA LEU A 133 -19.72 4.32 12.80
C LEU A 133 -18.69 4.51 13.92
N ILE A 134 -17.46 4.88 13.57
CA ILE A 134 -16.40 5.15 14.56
C ILE A 134 -16.75 6.38 15.42
N ALA A 135 -17.20 7.46 14.81
CA ALA A 135 -17.68 8.65 15.55
C ALA A 135 -18.80 8.30 16.55
N GLY A 136 -19.70 7.38 16.18
CA GLY A 136 -20.79 6.91 17.03
C GLY A 136 -20.34 6.15 18.30
N LEU A 137 -19.06 5.83 18.45
CA LEU A 137 -18.51 5.15 19.64
C LEU A 137 -18.21 6.12 20.81
N CYS A 138 -18.43 7.42 20.66
CA CYS A 138 -18.06 8.44 21.64
C CYS A 138 -18.77 8.29 23.01
N ASP A 139 -19.87 7.52 23.09
CA ASP A 139 -20.62 7.21 24.30
C ASP A 139 -20.47 5.76 24.78
N HIS A 140 -19.58 4.98 24.15
CA HIS A 140 -19.43 3.56 24.46
C HIS A 140 -18.95 3.33 25.90
N GLU A 141 -19.40 2.26 26.56
CA GLU A 141 -18.99 1.91 27.93
C GLU A 141 -17.49 1.61 28.06
N ASP A 142 -16.88 0.98 27.06
CA ASP A 142 -15.42 0.70 26.99
C ASP A 142 -14.67 1.99 26.60
N ALA A 143 -13.76 2.44 27.48
CA ALA A 143 -12.92 3.60 27.26
C ALA A 143 -12.11 3.51 25.96
N PHE A 144 -11.61 2.32 25.60
CA PHE A 144 -10.87 2.12 24.35
C PHE A 144 -11.74 2.49 23.13
N MET A 145 -13.01 2.07 23.14
CA MET A 145 -13.94 2.38 22.05
C MET A 145 -14.25 3.89 21.98
N ARG A 146 -14.45 4.55 23.14
CA ARG A 146 -14.58 6.02 23.18
C ARG A 146 -13.33 6.71 22.64
N GLY A 147 -12.14 6.22 23.01
CA GLY A 147 -10.88 6.74 22.50
C GLY A 147 -10.71 6.57 20.98
N ALA A 148 -11.26 5.50 20.39
CA ALA A 148 -11.23 5.28 18.95
C ALA A 148 -12.05 6.35 18.20
N SER A 149 -13.16 6.84 18.75
CA SER A 149 -13.99 7.89 18.13
C SER A 149 -13.23 9.19 17.89
N CYS A 150 -12.15 9.45 18.65
CA CYS A 150 -11.28 10.61 18.43
C CYS A 150 -10.61 10.61 17.03
N GLY A 151 -10.48 9.45 16.36
CA GLY A 151 -10.00 9.35 14.98
C GLY A 151 -10.94 10.03 13.96
N SER A 152 -12.22 10.09 14.28
CA SER A 152 -13.26 10.75 13.46
C SER A 152 -13.67 12.12 14.01
N TRP A 153 -12.72 12.86 14.60
CA TRP A 153 -12.94 14.11 15.34
C TRP A 153 -13.78 15.15 14.61
N SER A 154 -13.60 15.28 13.30
CA SER A 154 -14.34 16.24 12.48
C SER A 154 -15.85 15.96 12.40
N LEU A 155 -16.25 14.70 12.58
CA LEU A 155 -17.65 14.26 12.53
C LEU A 155 -18.36 14.34 13.88
N LEU A 156 -17.62 14.53 14.98
CA LEU A 156 -18.19 14.65 16.33
C LEU A 156 -18.86 16.01 16.52
N SER A 157 -19.96 16.01 17.25
CA SER A 157 -20.59 17.26 17.71
C SER A 157 -19.69 18.00 18.72
N GLU A 158 -19.92 19.29 18.90
CA GLU A 158 -19.18 20.09 19.91
C GLU A 158 -19.32 19.49 21.30
N SER A 159 -20.55 19.09 21.69
CA SER A 159 -20.81 18.44 22.99
C SER A 159 -20.08 17.11 23.17
N ASP A 160 -19.91 16.30 22.07
CA ASP A 160 -19.21 15.05 22.14
C ASP A 160 -17.69 15.27 22.28
N ARG A 161 -17.13 16.24 21.53
CA ARG A 161 -15.74 16.67 21.66
C ARG A 161 -15.43 17.14 23.09
N GLU A 162 -16.26 17.99 23.65
CA GLU A 162 -16.09 18.49 25.00
C GLU A 162 -16.14 17.36 26.04
N ARG A 163 -17.07 16.41 25.87
CA ARG A 163 -17.18 15.25 26.75
C ARG A 163 -15.91 14.37 26.69
N LEU A 164 -15.36 14.10 25.50
CA LEU A 164 -14.15 13.32 25.35
C LEU A 164 -12.91 14.05 25.92
N LEU A 165 -12.84 15.37 25.82
CA LEU A 165 -11.77 16.16 26.44
C LEU A 165 -11.80 16.11 27.97
N HIS A 166 -12.97 15.80 28.56
CA HIS A 166 -13.20 15.67 30.01
C HIS A 166 -13.52 14.22 30.43
N ASP A 167 -13.23 13.23 29.56
CA ASP A 167 -13.51 11.81 29.84
C ASP A 167 -12.85 11.36 31.16
N PRO A 168 -13.49 10.50 31.94
CA PRO A 168 -12.90 9.95 33.17
C PRO A 168 -11.60 9.17 32.92
N ASP A 169 -11.40 8.60 31.73
CA ASP A 169 -10.23 7.84 31.35
C ASP A 169 -9.11 8.75 30.79
N ASP A 170 -7.88 8.57 31.30
CA ASP A 170 -6.74 9.40 30.90
C ASP A 170 -6.34 9.23 29.43
N ASP A 171 -6.39 7.99 28.91
CA ASP A 171 -6.02 7.69 27.52
C ASP A 171 -7.02 8.30 26.54
N VAL A 172 -8.31 8.30 26.89
CA VAL A 172 -9.36 8.95 26.09
C VAL A 172 -9.11 10.47 26.05
N ARG A 173 -8.87 11.10 27.20
CA ARG A 173 -8.54 12.53 27.25
C ARG A 173 -7.31 12.87 26.42
N GLN A 174 -6.27 12.05 26.49
CA GLN A 174 -5.05 12.28 25.70
C GLN A 174 -5.32 12.20 24.20
N ARG A 175 -6.07 11.19 23.74
CA ARG A 175 -6.48 11.05 22.33
C ARG A 175 -7.34 12.23 21.88
N ALA A 176 -8.30 12.65 22.70
CA ALA A 176 -9.13 13.82 22.42
C ALA A 176 -8.30 15.11 22.28
N ARG A 177 -7.32 15.35 23.16
CA ARG A 177 -6.41 16.50 23.08
C ARG A 177 -5.55 16.47 21.81
N ILE A 178 -5.04 15.27 21.42
CA ILE A 178 -4.30 15.09 20.17
C ILE A 178 -5.21 15.40 18.97
N ALA A 179 -6.45 14.95 18.97
CA ALA A 179 -7.39 15.25 17.90
C ALA A 179 -7.77 16.74 17.86
N ALA A 180 -7.88 17.40 19.01
CA ALA A 180 -8.22 18.81 19.14
C ALA A 180 -7.07 19.77 18.80
N CYS A 181 -5.80 19.37 19.01
CA CYS A 181 -4.65 20.26 18.88
C CYS A 181 -4.50 20.85 17.47
N GLY A 182 -4.97 20.14 16.45
CA GLY A 182 -4.96 20.66 15.09
C GLY A 182 -5.84 21.89 14.86
N ALA A 183 -6.87 22.09 15.69
CA ALA A 183 -7.78 23.22 15.59
C ALA A 183 -7.51 24.30 16.64
N ASP A 184 -6.93 23.94 17.79
CA ASP A 184 -6.78 24.83 18.93
C ASP A 184 -5.37 24.74 19.53
N ALA A 185 -4.62 25.85 19.45
CA ALA A 185 -3.27 26.00 19.96
C ALA A 185 -3.17 25.81 21.49
N PHE A 186 -4.26 25.99 22.24
CA PHE A 186 -4.28 25.70 23.68
C PHE A 186 -3.92 24.22 23.92
N TRP A 187 -4.56 23.29 23.19
CA TRP A 187 -4.26 21.86 23.33
C TRP A 187 -2.87 21.48 22.85
N THR A 188 -2.36 22.16 21.81
CA THR A 188 -0.96 22.01 21.40
C THR A 188 -0.01 22.35 22.58
N GLY A 189 -0.23 23.48 23.25
CA GLY A 189 0.56 23.87 24.43
C GLY A 189 0.49 22.85 25.55
N VAL A 190 -0.71 22.41 25.93
CA VAL A 190 -0.92 21.39 26.96
C VAL A 190 -0.19 20.07 26.63
N LEU A 191 -0.25 19.63 25.38
CA LEU A 191 0.42 18.40 24.94
C LEU A 191 1.94 18.53 24.95
N LEU A 192 2.49 19.66 24.55
CA LEU A 192 3.95 19.89 24.56
C LEU A 192 4.54 19.90 26.00
N GLU A 193 3.72 20.22 27.01
CA GLU A 193 4.09 20.18 28.43
C GLU A 193 3.82 18.81 29.08
N SER A 194 3.05 17.91 28.46
CA SER A 194 2.59 16.65 29.07
C SER A 194 3.60 15.51 29.08
N GLY A 195 4.82 15.71 28.58
CA GLY A 195 5.85 14.67 28.57
C GLY A 195 5.63 13.59 27.51
N LEU A 196 5.13 13.93 26.33
CA LEU A 196 4.97 13.03 25.19
C LEU A 196 6.30 12.37 24.81
N ASP A 197 6.21 11.14 24.28
CA ASP A 197 7.36 10.55 23.59
C ASP A 197 7.78 11.40 22.37
N ALA A 198 9.04 11.21 21.94
CA ALA A 198 9.63 12.06 20.89
C ALA A 198 8.87 12.01 19.55
N SER A 199 8.22 10.87 19.20
CA SER A 199 7.44 10.76 17.97
C SER A 199 6.13 11.53 18.06
N SER A 200 5.36 11.27 19.11
CA SER A 200 4.08 11.96 19.38
C SER A 200 4.28 13.48 19.54
N ARG A 201 5.39 13.90 20.18
CA ARG A 201 5.73 15.30 20.30
C ARG A 201 5.96 15.98 18.94
N ARG A 202 6.71 15.32 18.05
CA ARG A 202 6.94 15.85 16.70
C ARG A 202 5.67 15.94 15.88
N ASP A 203 4.77 14.95 16.01
CA ASP A 203 3.47 15.00 15.32
C ASP A 203 2.61 16.15 15.81
N VAL A 204 2.58 16.39 17.13
CA VAL A 204 1.87 17.56 17.71
C VAL A 204 2.45 18.87 17.20
N ILE A 205 3.80 18.98 17.10
CA ILE A 205 4.45 20.18 16.54
C ILE A 205 4.11 20.34 15.06
N ARG A 206 4.13 19.26 14.29
CA ARG A 206 3.94 19.27 12.83
C ARG A 206 2.51 19.59 12.42
N TYR A 207 1.52 19.10 13.16
CA TYR A 207 0.11 19.18 12.77
C TYR A 207 -0.75 20.05 13.69
N GLY A 208 -0.23 20.43 14.84
CA GLY A 208 -0.93 21.28 15.81
C GLY A 208 -1.05 22.73 15.38
N ALA A 209 -2.14 23.38 15.81
CA ALA A 209 -2.24 24.83 15.70
C ALA A 209 -1.17 25.49 16.59
N MET A 210 -0.59 26.58 16.11
CA MET A 210 0.54 27.25 16.78
C MET A 210 0.24 28.73 17.03
N THR A 211 0.43 29.18 18.28
CA THR A 211 0.62 30.61 18.54
C THR A 211 2.06 31.01 18.26
N ALA A 212 2.31 32.30 18.06
CA ALA A 212 3.68 32.81 17.88
C ALA A 212 4.58 32.44 19.07
N ALA A 213 4.06 32.51 20.30
CA ALA A 213 4.79 32.15 21.50
C ALA A 213 5.21 30.67 21.55
N LEU A 214 4.29 29.74 21.20
CA LEU A 214 4.62 28.32 21.13
C LEU A 214 5.64 28.03 20.02
N ALA A 215 5.48 28.65 18.85
CA ALA A 215 6.39 28.48 17.73
C ALA A 215 7.80 29.00 18.08
N GLU A 216 7.93 30.16 18.73
CA GLU A 216 9.22 30.69 19.21
C GLU A 216 9.87 29.77 20.25
N GLN A 217 9.08 29.21 21.16
CA GLN A 217 9.58 28.25 22.16
C GLN A 217 10.16 27.00 21.49
N VAL A 218 9.46 26.44 20.49
CA VAL A 218 9.94 25.27 19.72
C VAL A 218 11.16 25.64 18.88
N ALA A 219 11.16 26.80 18.23
CA ALA A 219 12.27 27.28 17.40
C ALA A 219 13.56 27.50 18.20
N ALA A 220 13.43 27.93 19.46
CA ALA A 220 14.55 28.10 20.39
C ALA A 220 15.01 26.78 21.05
N GLY A 221 14.28 25.69 20.85
CA GLY A 221 14.57 24.39 21.43
C GLY A 221 15.84 23.74 20.86
N VAL A 222 16.47 22.87 21.65
CA VAL A 222 17.75 22.22 21.29
C VAL A 222 17.55 21.07 20.29
N ASP A 223 16.37 20.46 20.24
CA ASP A 223 16.07 19.31 19.35
C ASP A 223 15.82 19.79 17.91
N ALA A 224 16.71 19.41 17.00
CA ALA A 224 16.59 19.72 15.58
C ALA A 224 15.36 19.08 14.93
N SER A 225 14.92 17.91 15.43
CA SER A 225 13.74 17.24 14.90
C SER A 225 12.45 18.00 15.23
N ASP A 226 12.38 18.62 16.41
CA ASP A 226 11.27 19.49 16.79
C ASP A 226 11.23 20.76 15.91
N ARG A 227 12.41 21.38 15.66
CA ARG A 227 12.52 22.55 14.78
C ARG A 227 12.19 22.20 13.33
N GLN A 228 12.59 21.01 12.86
CA GLN A 228 12.21 20.50 11.53
C GLN A 228 10.70 20.30 11.43
N ALA A 229 10.07 19.69 12.45
CA ALA A 229 8.61 19.51 12.49
C ALA A 229 7.88 20.86 12.46
N LEU A 230 8.37 21.87 13.18
CA LEU A 230 7.85 23.23 13.15
C LEU A 230 7.98 23.86 11.75
N ALA A 231 9.13 23.71 11.11
CA ALA A 231 9.36 24.23 9.75
C ALA A 231 8.37 23.61 8.73
N LEU A 232 8.01 22.35 8.88
CA LEU A 232 7.02 21.66 8.04
C LEU A 232 5.55 21.96 8.40
N ASN A 233 5.29 22.58 9.56
CA ASN A 233 3.94 22.93 9.98
C ASN A 233 3.45 24.18 9.23
N THR A 234 2.57 24.01 8.23
CA THR A 234 2.02 25.11 7.44
C THR A 234 1.14 26.09 8.22
N ARG A 235 0.78 25.78 9.47
CA ARG A 235 0.03 26.65 10.38
C ARG A 235 0.94 27.45 11.31
N ALA A 236 2.24 27.14 11.33
CA ALA A 236 3.19 27.89 12.14
C ALA A 236 3.38 29.31 11.58
N PRO A 237 3.51 30.34 12.44
CA PRO A 237 3.73 31.71 12.02
C PRO A 237 4.97 31.85 11.14
N LEU A 238 4.79 32.44 9.96
CA LEU A 238 5.83 32.49 8.92
C LEU A 238 7.08 33.28 9.36
N ASP A 239 6.90 34.32 10.17
CA ASP A 239 8.01 35.13 10.70
C ASP A 239 8.93 34.33 11.63
N VAL A 240 8.38 33.35 12.37
CA VAL A 240 9.17 32.42 13.17
C VAL A 240 9.87 31.39 12.29
N VAL A 241 9.17 30.81 11.32
CA VAL A 241 9.74 29.81 10.40
C VAL A 241 10.86 30.41 9.56
N ARG A 242 10.75 31.68 9.14
CA ARG A 242 11.83 32.37 8.38
C ARG A 242 13.15 32.45 9.13
N LYS A 243 13.13 32.52 10.47
CA LYS A 243 14.35 32.51 11.28
C LYS A 243 15.10 31.18 11.22
N LEU A 244 14.38 30.08 10.93
CA LEU A 244 14.95 28.75 10.77
C LEU A 244 15.59 28.52 9.38
N ALA A 245 15.52 29.49 8.46
CA ALA A 245 16.23 29.42 7.18
C ALA A 245 17.76 29.37 7.33
N ASP A 246 18.29 29.93 8.44
CA ASP A 246 19.71 29.93 8.80
C ASP A 246 20.02 28.91 9.94
N ASP A 247 19.12 27.95 10.20
CA ASP A 247 19.33 26.94 11.26
C ASP A 247 20.62 26.15 10.99
N PRO A 248 21.42 25.83 12.05
CA PRO A 248 22.64 25.06 11.88
C PRO A 248 22.42 23.69 11.26
N GLU A 249 21.23 23.10 11.49
CA GLU A 249 20.90 21.76 10.98
C GLU A 249 20.34 21.80 9.56
N HIS A 250 20.99 21.07 8.66
CA HIS A 250 20.58 20.96 7.25
C HIS A 250 19.11 20.51 7.08
N SER A 251 18.66 19.54 7.89
CA SER A 251 17.28 19.00 7.81
C SER A 251 16.21 20.06 8.14
N VAL A 252 16.54 21.01 9.00
CA VAL A 252 15.65 22.15 9.35
C VAL A 252 15.59 23.13 8.20
N ARG A 253 16.74 23.54 7.64
CA ARG A 253 16.79 24.44 6.47
C ARG A 253 16.08 23.83 5.26
N LEU A 254 16.29 22.54 5.02
CA LEU A 254 15.57 21.80 3.96
C LEU A 254 14.05 21.79 4.19
N ALA A 255 13.59 21.65 5.43
CA ALA A 255 12.15 21.72 5.74
C ALA A 255 11.57 23.14 5.53
N VAL A 256 12.33 24.19 5.86
CA VAL A 256 11.95 25.58 5.58
C VAL A 256 11.83 25.83 4.09
N SER A 257 12.77 25.34 3.29
CA SER A 257 12.81 25.59 1.84
C SER A 257 11.62 25.08 1.05
N VAL A 258 10.83 24.14 1.59
CA VAL A 258 9.63 23.59 0.95
C VAL A 258 8.31 24.27 1.38
N ARG A 259 8.39 25.34 2.14
CA ARG A 259 7.18 26.05 2.59
C ARG A 259 6.39 26.64 1.41
N PRO A 260 5.03 26.58 1.43
CA PRO A 260 4.21 27.10 0.35
C PRO A 260 4.34 28.62 0.14
N GLU A 261 4.64 29.35 1.22
CA GLU A 261 4.72 30.83 1.19
C GLU A 261 6.03 31.37 0.61
N PHE A 262 7.05 30.51 0.38
CA PHE A 262 8.32 30.95 -0.20
C PHE A 262 8.27 30.97 -1.72
N THR A 263 8.80 32.03 -2.29
CA THR A 263 9.08 32.13 -3.72
C THR A 263 10.34 31.35 -4.10
N GLU A 264 10.53 31.05 -5.39
CA GLU A 264 11.76 30.41 -5.87
C GLU A 264 13.03 31.23 -5.50
N ALA A 265 12.96 32.57 -5.53
CA ALA A 265 14.06 33.44 -5.12
C ALA A 265 14.38 33.31 -3.63
N GLU A 266 13.36 33.20 -2.75
CA GLU A 266 13.56 33.00 -1.32
C GLU A 266 14.13 31.61 -1.04
N ARG A 267 13.69 30.58 -1.78
CA ARG A 267 14.27 29.23 -1.66
C ARG A 267 15.74 29.17 -2.06
N ALA A 268 16.09 29.88 -3.12
CA ALA A 268 17.43 29.85 -3.69
C ALA A 268 18.53 30.41 -2.78
N VAL A 269 18.18 31.22 -1.76
CA VAL A 269 19.14 31.76 -0.78
C VAL A 269 19.29 30.89 0.47
N ILE A 270 18.43 29.87 0.63
CA ILE A 270 18.54 28.92 1.75
C ILE A 270 19.59 27.86 1.38
N ASP A 271 20.52 27.60 2.30
CA ASP A 271 21.54 26.56 2.11
C ASP A 271 20.97 25.16 2.39
N TYR A 272 20.42 24.54 1.36
CA TYR A 272 19.93 23.16 1.38
C TYR A 272 20.44 22.36 0.19
N THR A 273 20.42 21.03 0.30
CA THR A 273 20.68 20.10 -0.80
C THR A 273 19.70 18.95 -0.75
N VAL A 274 19.34 18.43 -1.92
CA VAL A 274 18.55 17.19 -2.08
C VAL A 274 19.38 16.22 -2.90
N GLY A 275 19.85 15.15 -2.26
CA GLY A 275 20.62 14.11 -2.92
C GLY A 275 19.73 13.15 -3.72
N PRO A 276 20.28 12.47 -4.74
CA PRO A 276 19.53 11.51 -5.55
C PRO A 276 19.06 10.28 -4.77
N SER A 277 19.72 9.98 -3.63
CA SER A 277 19.39 8.84 -2.75
C SER A 277 18.58 9.23 -1.52
N ASP A 278 18.27 10.51 -1.34
CA ASP A 278 17.52 10.97 -0.18
C ASP A 278 16.08 10.44 -0.23
N ARG A 279 15.70 9.73 0.83
CA ARG A 279 14.34 9.22 1.01
C ARG A 279 13.53 10.26 1.78
N LEU A 280 12.90 11.16 1.03
CA LEU A 280 12.06 12.22 1.55
C LEU A 280 10.59 11.85 1.32
N ASP A 281 9.80 11.92 2.39
CA ASP A 281 8.35 11.79 2.26
C ASP A 281 7.82 12.96 1.42
N PRO A 282 6.78 12.74 0.61
CA PRO A 282 6.16 13.83 -0.13
C PRO A 282 5.70 14.95 0.80
N VAL A 283 5.99 16.19 0.40
CA VAL A 283 5.54 17.37 1.15
C VAL A 283 4.03 17.39 1.21
N GLU A 284 3.46 17.39 2.42
CA GLU A 284 2.03 17.16 2.67
C GLU A 284 1.12 18.12 1.89
N TRP A 285 1.41 19.43 1.93
CA TRP A 285 0.58 20.41 1.25
C TRP A 285 0.62 20.29 -0.29
N VAL A 286 1.72 19.73 -0.86
CA VAL A 286 1.79 19.42 -2.30
C VAL A 286 1.02 18.14 -2.60
N ARG A 287 1.20 17.11 -1.77
CA ARG A 287 0.56 15.80 -1.94
C ARG A 287 -0.96 15.88 -1.92
N THR A 288 -1.51 16.76 -1.08
CA THR A 288 -2.96 16.95 -0.91
C THR A 288 -3.53 18.12 -1.69
N CYS A 289 -2.71 18.77 -2.54
CA CYS A 289 -3.13 19.92 -3.33
C CYS A 289 -4.08 19.48 -4.45
N GLU A 290 -5.21 20.19 -4.59
CA GLU A 290 -6.17 20.02 -5.68
C GLU A 290 -6.05 21.14 -6.74
N ASP A 291 -5.29 22.21 -6.44
CA ASP A 291 -5.08 23.33 -7.34
C ASP A 291 -4.05 22.98 -8.43
N ALA A 292 -4.53 22.92 -9.67
CA ALA A 292 -3.73 22.54 -10.82
C ALA A 292 -2.58 23.52 -11.10
N ASP A 293 -2.75 24.81 -10.84
CA ASP A 293 -1.71 25.81 -11.11
C ASP A 293 -0.59 25.71 -10.07
N VAL A 294 -0.94 25.51 -8.81
CA VAL A 294 0.02 25.24 -7.72
C VAL A 294 0.83 23.97 -8.00
N LEU A 295 0.19 22.90 -8.47
CA LEU A 295 0.89 21.67 -8.86
C LEU A 295 1.81 21.84 -10.06
N ARG A 296 1.41 22.67 -11.06
CA ARG A 296 2.29 23.05 -12.18
C ARG A 296 3.51 23.84 -11.72
N ASP A 297 3.33 24.74 -10.77
CA ASP A 297 4.44 25.54 -10.21
C ASP A 297 5.39 24.62 -9.44
N CYS A 298 4.89 23.68 -8.62
CA CYS A 298 5.71 22.69 -7.97
C CYS A 298 6.48 21.79 -8.96
N ALA A 299 5.84 21.40 -10.08
CA ALA A 299 6.48 20.59 -11.12
C ALA A 299 7.61 21.36 -11.87
N ARG A 300 7.51 22.69 -11.96
CA ARG A 300 8.52 23.55 -12.58
C ARG A 300 9.57 24.09 -11.61
N SER A 301 9.39 23.83 -10.32
CA SER A 301 10.27 24.36 -9.28
C SER A 301 11.73 23.90 -9.48
N SER A 302 12.68 24.77 -9.22
CA SER A 302 14.09 24.42 -9.12
C SER A 302 14.36 23.44 -7.96
N HIS A 303 13.45 23.38 -6.98
CA HIS A 303 13.54 22.55 -5.80
C HIS A 303 13.15 21.09 -6.07
N THR A 304 14.11 20.19 -6.08
CA THR A 304 13.89 18.75 -6.40
C THR A 304 12.85 18.08 -5.48
N TRP A 305 12.80 18.40 -4.20
CA TRP A 305 11.80 17.79 -3.30
C TRP A 305 10.37 18.22 -3.63
N LEU A 306 10.15 19.47 -4.09
CA LEU A 306 8.84 19.91 -4.56
C LEU A 306 8.44 19.16 -5.85
N ARG A 307 9.37 18.98 -6.81
CA ARG A 307 9.08 18.17 -8.01
C ARG A 307 8.79 16.71 -7.69
N ARG A 308 9.55 16.09 -6.77
CA ARG A 308 9.25 14.72 -6.27
C ARG A 308 7.87 14.65 -5.62
N SER A 309 7.50 15.67 -4.84
CA SER A 309 6.18 15.74 -4.18
C SER A 309 5.04 15.95 -5.18
N ALA A 310 5.25 16.78 -6.24
CA ALA A 310 4.28 16.95 -7.32
C ALA A 310 4.08 15.65 -8.11
N ALA A 311 5.15 14.92 -8.41
CA ALA A 311 5.06 13.59 -9.05
C ALA A 311 4.19 12.59 -8.28
N PHE A 312 4.12 12.74 -6.95
CA PHE A 312 3.33 11.90 -6.06
C PHE A 312 1.88 12.37 -5.88
N ALA A 313 1.55 13.63 -6.25
CA ALA A 313 0.24 14.22 -6.03
C ALA A 313 -0.85 13.54 -6.89
N GLU A 314 -2.03 13.30 -6.29
CA GLU A 314 -3.14 12.58 -6.95
C GLU A 314 -3.72 13.34 -8.14
N HIS A 315 -3.79 14.68 -8.05
CA HIS A 315 -4.44 15.53 -9.04
C HIS A 315 -3.45 16.26 -9.98
N LEU A 316 -2.29 15.66 -10.24
CA LEU A 316 -1.28 16.26 -11.10
C LEU A 316 -1.82 16.46 -12.53
N PRO A 317 -1.78 17.69 -13.09
CA PRO A 317 -2.23 17.96 -14.45
C PRO A 317 -1.41 17.25 -15.52
N ALA A 318 -2.03 16.90 -16.65
CA ALA A 318 -1.39 16.14 -17.72
C ALA A 318 -0.15 16.82 -18.31
N ASP A 319 -0.14 18.14 -18.43
CA ASP A 319 1.03 18.91 -18.89
C ASP A 319 2.19 18.87 -17.88
N ALA A 320 1.89 18.78 -16.59
CA ALA A 320 2.91 18.58 -15.54
C ALA A 320 3.40 17.12 -15.51
N VAL A 321 2.55 16.13 -15.79
CA VAL A 321 2.97 14.74 -15.98
C VAL A 321 3.98 14.63 -17.12
N GLU A 322 3.69 15.25 -18.27
CA GLU A 322 4.59 15.28 -19.42
C GLU A 322 5.93 15.95 -19.08
N LEU A 323 5.89 17.10 -18.40
CA LEU A 323 7.10 17.81 -17.96
C LEU A 323 7.98 16.91 -17.06
N LEU A 324 7.40 16.31 -16.03
CA LEU A 324 8.14 15.50 -15.05
C LEU A 324 8.58 14.14 -15.62
N SER A 325 7.96 13.66 -16.71
CA SER A 325 8.41 12.47 -17.45
C SER A 325 9.84 12.61 -18.00
N HIS A 326 10.28 13.84 -18.23
CA HIS A 326 11.60 14.19 -18.74
C HIS A 326 12.51 14.84 -17.68
N ASP A 327 12.12 14.76 -16.40
CA ASP A 327 12.91 15.33 -15.30
C ASP A 327 14.30 14.68 -15.20
N ASP A 328 15.33 15.48 -14.94
CA ASP A 328 16.70 14.98 -14.78
C ASP A 328 16.84 14.10 -13.51
N ASP A 329 16.06 14.38 -12.47
CA ASP A 329 16.08 13.59 -11.24
C ASP A 329 15.35 12.26 -11.44
N TYR A 330 16.11 11.15 -11.25
CA TYR A 330 15.57 9.81 -11.42
C TYR A 330 14.41 9.50 -10.44
N ALA A 331 14.47 10.02 -9.20
CA ALA A 331 13.42 9.75 -8.20
C ALA A 331 12.11 10.47 -8.57
N VAL A 332 12.16 11.63 -9.24
CA VAL A 332 10.97 12.27 -9.81
C VAL A 332 10.31 11.34 -10.82
N ARG A 333 11.06 10.84 -11.81
CA ARG A 333 10.49 9.93 -12.84
C ARG A 333 9.98 8.62 -12.24
N LEU A 334 10.68 8.05 -11.24
CA LEU A 334 10.24 6.84 -10.57
C LEU A 334 8.92 7.05 -9.83
N LEU A 335 8.81 8.08 -8.99
CA LEU A 335 7.59 8.41 -8.25
C LEU A 335 6.43 8.71 -9.21
N LEU A 336 6.72 9.41 -10.31
CA LEU A 336 5.74 9.69 -11.36
C LEU A 336 5.18 8.38 -11.94
N CYS A 337 6.04 7.45 -12.35
CA CYS A 337 5.62 6.15 -12.89
C CYS A 337 4.90 5.27 -11.87
N GLU A 338 5.21 5.39 -10.59
CA GLU A 338 4.54 4.64 -9.52
C GLU A 338 3.13 5.18 -9.21
N ARG A 339 2.86 6.45 -9.50
CA ARG A 339 1.65 7.16 -9.05
C ARG A 339 0.74 7.62 -10.17
N GLN A 340 1.29 8.05 -11.31
CA GLN A 340 0.51 8.67 -12.37
C GLN A 340 0.14 7.67 -13.46
N PRO A 341 -1.13 7.28 -13.54
CA PRO A 341 -1.57 6.26 -14.50
C PRO A 341 -1.52 6.74 -15.96
N THR A 342 -1.29 8.02 -16.22
CA THR A 342 -1.27 8.63 -17.55
C THR A 342 0.12 8.77 -18.15
N VAL A 343 1.17 8.38 -17.43
CA VAL A 343 2.55 8.42 -17.93
C VAL A 343 2.67 7.57 -19.20
N ASP A 344 3.43 8.08 -20.16
CA ASP A 344 3.73 7.37 -21.41
C ASP A 344 4.43 6.03 -21.15
N GLY A 345 4.08 5.01 -21.92
CA GLY A 345 4.57 3.65 -21.71
C GLY A 345 6.08 3.52 -21.90
N GLU A 346 6.68 4.24 -22.85
CA GLU A 346 8.14 4.18 -23.06
C GLU A 346 8.89 4.83 -21.90
N VAL A 347 8.34 5.87 -21.27
CA VAL A 347 8.89 6.47 -20.05
C VAL A 347 8.87 5.45 -18.90
N VAL A 348 7.78 4.70 -18.77
CA VAL A 348 7.66 3.62 -17.74
C VAL A 348 8.70 2.54 -18.00
N LEU A 349 8.85 2.09 -19.26
CA LEU A 349 9.85 1.07 -19.64
C LEU A 349 11.28 1.56 -19.41
N GLU A 350 11.60 2.78 -19.83
CA GLU A 350 12.93 3.36 -19.59
C GLU A 350 13.25 3.45 -18.09
N THR A 351 12.27 3.93 -17.30
CA THR A 351 12.41 4.00 -15.84
C THR A 351 12.60 2.63 -15.24
N TYR A 352 11.84 1.62 -15.69
CA TYR A 352 12.01 0.23 -15.28
C TYR A 352 13.41 -0.29 -15.58
N LEU A 353 13.92 -0.09 -16.79
CA LEU A 353 15.24 -0.60 -17.19
C LEU A 353 16.38 0.00 -16.35
N LYS A 354 16.23 1.24 -15.89
CA LYS A 354 17.21 1.94 -15.03
C LYS A 354 16.99 1.68 -13.53
N CYS A 355 15.86 1.09 -13.13
CA CYS A 355 15.46 0.93 -11.73
C CYS A 355 16.30 -0.13 -11.01
N GLN A 356 16.87 0.24 -9.84
CA GLN A 356 17.63 -0.63 -8.96
C GLN A 356 16.96 -0.83 -7.58
N VAL A 357 15.74 -0.26 -7.39
CA VAL A 357 15.05 -0.33 -6.10
C VAL A 357 14.02 -1.46 -6.08
N ILE A 358 13.59 -1.82 -4.86
CA ILE A 358 12.67 -2.94 -4.60
C ILE A 358 11.30 -2.76 -5.28
N THR A 359 10.88 -1.51 -5.50
CA THR A 359 9.60 -1.16 -6.14
C THR A 359 9.58 -1.37 -7.66
N LYS A 360 10.71 -1.76 -8.25
CA LYS A 360 10.83 -2.03 -9.70
C LYS A 360 9.68 -2.87 -10.26
N SER A 361 9.26 -3.91 -9.53
CA SER A 361 8.18 -4.80 -9.98
C SER A 361 6.82 -4.11 -10.12
N LEU A 362 6.59 -2.99 -9.41
CA LEU A 362 5.34 -2.24 -9.52
C LEU A 362 5.18 -1.63 -10.90
N LEU A 363 6.28 -1.23 -11.54
CA LEU A 363 6.26 -0.64 -12.88
C LEU A 363 5.75 -1.63 -13.95
N LEU A 364 5.99 -2.95 -13.78
CA LEU A 364 5.44 -3.97 -14.68
C LEU A 364 3.91 -4.06 -14.64
N SER A 365 3.31 -3.61 -13.54
CA SER A 365 1.85 -3.57 -13.36
C SER A 365 1.25 -2.24 -13.81
N HIS A 366 2.07 -1.28 -14.23
CA HIS A 366 1.57 -0.01 -14.73
C HIS A 366 0.72 -0.22 -16.00
N ARG A 367 -0.46 0.39 -16.06
CA ARG A 367 -1.42 0.14 -17.15
C ARG A 367 -0.90 0.46 -18.56
N ASN A 368 0.03 1.40 -18.66
CA ASN A 368 0.67 1.81 -19.92
C ASN A 368 2.02 1.12 -20.14
N PHE A 369 2.42 0.15 -19.30
CA PHE A 369 3.68 -0.57 -19.56
C PHE A 369 3.60 -1.24 -20.93
N PRO A 370 4.54 -0.94 -21.87
CA PRO A 370 4.44 -1.36 -23.27
C PRO A 370 4.83 -2.83 -23.40
N LYS A 371 3.84 -3.73 -23.32
CA LYS A 371 4.07 -5.18 -23.44
C LYS A 371 4.23 -5.63 -24.89
N ALA A 372 3.46 -5.06 -25.81
CA ALA A 372 3.55 -5.39 -27.24
C ALA A 372 4.91 -4.99 -27.84
N GLY A 373 5.49 -5.84 -28.65
CA GLY A 373 6.79 -5.63 -29.31
C GLY A 373 8.01 -5.88 -28.42
N LEU A 374 7.84 -6.28 -27.16
CA LEU A 374 8.97 -6.59 -26.28
C LEU A 374 9.75 -7.83 -26.74
N ALA A 375 9.09 -8.81 -27.36
CA ALA A 375 9.74 -9.98 -27.91
C ALA A 375 10.70 -9.61 -29.04
N GLU A 376 10.28 -8.76 -29.97
CA GLU A 376 11.13 -8.26 -31.05
C GLU A 376 12.34 -7.47 -30.52
N ARG A 377 12.13 -6.67 -29.47
CA ARG A 377 13.17 -5.81 -28.87
C ARG A 377 14.19 -6.58 -28.03
N PHE A 378 13.78 -7.62 -27.31
CA PHE A 378 14.56 -8.16 -26.19
C PHE A 378 14.75 -9.67 -26.19
N ALA A 379 14.14 -10.47 -27.07
CA ALA A 379 14.25 -11.93 -27.01
C ALA A 379 15.69 -12.44 -27.11
N ASP A 380 16.55 -11.74 -27.84
CA ASP A 380 17.94 -12.10 -28.08
C ASP A 380 18.93 -11.13 -27.37
N ASP A 381 18.45 -10.33 -26.39
CA ASP A 381 19.32 -9.38 -25.66
C ASP A 381 20.30 -10.15 -24.73
N PRO A 382 21.57 -9.74 -24.63
CA PRO A 382 22.53 -10.35 -23.72
C PRO A 382 22.13 -10.25 -22.24
N ASP A 383 21.34 -9.24 -21.86
CA ASP A 383 20.83 -9.08 -20.50
C ASP A 383 19.62 -10.00 -20.25
N ARG A 384 19.79 -10.93 -19.30
CA ARG A 384 18.71 -11.85 -18.88
C ARG A 384 17.43 -11.17 -18.43
N GLY A 385 17.54 -10.01 -17.78
CA GLY A 385 16.37 -9.25 -17.32
C GLY A 385 15.55 -8.73 -18.48
N LYS A 386 16.20 -8.31 -19.57
CA LYS A 386 15.53 -7.90 -20.79
C LYS A 386 14.93 -9.10 -21.55
N ARG A 387 15.65 -10.25 -21.64
CA ARG A 387 15.04 -11.46 -22.20
C ARG A 387 13.80 -11.92 -21.43
N ALA A 388 13.80 -11.75 -20.10
CA ALA A 388 12.60 -12.02 -19.30
C ALA A 388 11.44 -11.06 -19.60
N LEU A 389 11.72 -9.80 -20.01
CA LEU A 389 10.68 -8.87 -20.47
C LEU A 389 10.07 -9.28 -21.80
N ALA A 390 10.84 -9.89 -22.70
CA ALA A 390 10.34 -10.41 -23.99
C ALA A 390 9.17 -11.37 -23.81
N VAL A 391 9.15 -12.11 -22.70
CA VAL A 391 8.06 -13.04 -22.36
C VAL A 391 6.75 -12.30 -21.99
N LEU A 392 6.79 -11.02 -21.65
CA LEU A 392 5.57 -10.25 -21.32
C LEU A 392 4.79 -9.83 -22.58
N ASP A 393 5.36 -10.02 -23.75
CA ASP A 393 4.71 -9.70 -25.02
C ASP A 393 3.54 -10.66 -25.29
N PRO A 394 2.29 -10.16 -25.34
CA PRO A 394 1.13 -11.03 -25.57
C PRO A 394 1.12 -11.70 -26.93
N ASP A 395 1.80 -11.12 -27.92
CA ASP A 395 1.83 -11.55 -29.31
C ASP A 395 3.15 -12.29 -29.66
N VAL A 396 3.91 -12.74 -28.66
CA VAL A 396 5.19 -13.45 -28.87
C VAL A 396 4.98 -14.76 -29.65
N ASP A 397 5.80 -14.99 -30.66
CA ASP A 397 5.76 -16.20 -31.48
C ASP A 397 6.10 -17.47 -30.66
N ALA A 398 5.44 -18.59 -31.03
CA ALA A 398 5.66 -19.90 -30.39
C ALA A 398 7.12 -20.37 -30.48
N ASP A 399 7.81 -20.09 -31.60
CA ASP A 399 9.22 -20.42 -31.77
C ASP A 399 10.14 -19.60 -30.86
N VAL A 400 9.80 -18.33 -30.64
CA VAL A 400 10.51 -17.46 -29.69
C VAL A 400 10.29 -17.97 -28.25
N LEU A 401 9.05 -18.32 -27.89
CA LEU A 401 8.75 -18.93 -26.58
C LEU A 401 9.49 -20.26 -26.36
N ALA A 402 9.58 -21.09 -27.39
CA ALA A 402 10.32 -22.35 -27.31
C ALA A 402 11.83 -22.13 -27.05
N ARG A 403 12.43 -21.10 -27.68
CA ARG A 403 13.81 -20.70 -27.40
C ARG A 403 13.99 -20.16 -25.99
N LEU A 404 13.12 -19.25 -25.55
CA LEU A 404 13.16 -18.66 -24.20
C LEU A 404 12.88 -19.71 -23.11
N LEU A 405 12.08 -20.74 -23.40
CA LEU A 405 11.88 -21.88 -22.49
C LEU A 405 13.17 -22.70 -22.32
N ALA A 406 14.00 -22.76 -23.33
CA ALA A 406 15.30 -23.44 -23.32
C ALA A 406 16.47 -22.53 -22.90
N ASP A 407 16.19 -21.30 -22.39
CA ASP A 407 17.22 -20.37 -21.93
C ASP A 407 17.97 -20.92 -20.71
N ASP A 408 19.28 -20.73 -20.67
CA ASP A 408 20.14 -21.16 -19.57
C ASP A 408 19.82 -20.46 -18.24
N GLU A 409 19.19 -19.28 -18.30
CA GLU A 409 18.77 -18.51 -17.14
C GLU A 409 17.37 -18.94 -16.67
N SER A 410 17.30 -19.53 -15.48
CA SER A 410 16.04 -20.05 -14.93
C SER A 410 14.93 -19.02 -14.78
N THR A 411 15.27 -17.72 -14.64
CA THR A 411 14.29 -16.64 -14.60
C THR A 411 13.59 -16.44 -15.94
N VAL A 412 14.30 -16.64 -17.06
CA VAL A 412 13.76 -16.52 -18.42
C VAL A 412 12.95 -17.76 -18.75
N SER A 413 13.51 -18.96 -18.58
CA SER A 413 12.81 -20.23 -18.87
C SER A 413 11.56 -20.40 -18.00
N SER A 414 11.59 -20.02 -16.72
CA SER A 414 10.40 -20.00 -15.86
C SER A 414 9.33 -19.01 -16.33
N ALA A 415 9.73 -17.81 -16.77
CA ALA A 415 8.77 -16.84 -17.32
C ALA A 415 8.10 -17.40 -18.57
N ALA A 416 8.86 -17.97 -19.51
CA ALA A 416 8.35 -18.60 -20.73
C ALA A 416 7.37 -19.75 -20.42
N ALA A 417 7.66 -20.58 -19.41
CA ALA A 417 6.77 -21.65 -18.97
C ALA A 417 5.41 -21.15 -18.48
N GLY A 418 5.36 -19.94 -17.91
CA GLY A 418 4.14 -19.30 -17.45
C GLY A 418 3.32 -18.58 -18.53
N HIS A 419 3.85 -18.45 -19.76
CA HIS A 419 3.20 -17.69 -20.82
C HIS A 419 2.00 -18.43 -21.42
N PRO A 420 0.80 -17.77 -21.55
CA PRO A 420 -0.43 -18.44 -22.01
C PRO A 420 -0.36 -18.97 -23.44
N ALA A 421 0.48 -18.39 -24.32
CA ALA A 421 0.67 -18.85 -25.69
C ALA A 421 1.69 -19.98 -25.85
N LEU A 422 2.26 -20.50 -24.74
CA LEU A 422 3.20 -21.62 -24.83
C LEU A 422 2.49 -22.86 -25.43
N PRO A 423 3.06 -23.52 -26.48
CA PRO A 423 2.49 -24.71 -27.07
C PRO A 423 2.19 -25.80 -26.03
N PRO A 424 1.02 -26.50 -26.13
CA PRO A 424 0.58 -27.46 -25.12
C PRO A 424 1.57 -28.60 -24.84
N ASP A 425 2.28 -29.08 -25.84
CA ASP A 425 3.28 -30.13 -25.69
C ASP A 425 4.52 -29.64 -24.93
N LEU A 426 4.94 -28.38 -25.15
CA LEU A 426 6.03 -27.76 -24.41
C LEU A 426 5.61 -27.44 -22.97
N LEU A 427 4.36 -26.99 -22.76
CA LEU A 427 3.81 -26.75 -21.43
C LEU A 427 3.78 -28.02 -20.58
N LEU A 428 3.35 -29.15 -21.15
CA LEU A 428 3.37 -30.44 -20.44
C LEU A 428 4.78 -30.87 -20.05
N ARG A 429 5.78 -30.70 -20.93
CA ARG A 429 7.18 -30.98 -20.62
C ARG A 429 7.70 -30.05 -19.51
N ALA A 430 7.37 -28.76 -19.59
CA ALA A 430 7.75 -27.77 -18.58
C ALA A 430 7.16 -28.08 -17.18
N CYS A 431 6.03 -28.78 -17.10
CA CYS A 431 5.47 -29.27 -15.85
C CYS A 431 6.29 -30.38 -15.19
N ASP A 432 7.20 -31.04 -15.90
CA ASP A 432 8.04 -32.11 -15.38
C ASP A 432 9.47 -31.64 -15.04
N GLU A 433 9.88 -30.49 -15.57
CA GLU A 433 11.21 -29.91 -15.36
C GLU A 433 11.27 -29.06 -14.08
N PRO A 434 12.18 -29.35 -13.13
CA PRO A 434 12.23 -28.66 -11.84
C PRO A 434 12.38 -27.13 -11.93
N ALA A 435 13.07 -26.64 -12.98
CA ALA A 435 13.30 -25.20 -13.19
C ALA A 435 12.03 -24.44 -13.60
N THR A 436 11.11 -25.07 -14.31
CA THR A 436 9.94 -24.44 -14.93
C THR A 436 8.60 -24.91 -14.35
N GLU A 437 8.60 -26.03 -13.60
CA GLU A 437 7.43 -26.71 -13.04
C GLU A 437 6.43 -25.73 -12.38
N THR A 438 6.91 -24.88 -11.48
CA THR A 438 6.05 -23.97 -10.74
C THR A 438 5.34 -22.97 -11.66
N SER A 439 6.04 -22.43 -12.65
CA SER A 439 5.46 -21.49 -13.61
C SER A 439 4.53 -22.18 -14.60
N ALA A 440 4.89 -23.37 -15.06
CA ALA A 440 4.04 -24.19 -15.93
C ALA A 440 2.73 -24.59 -15.24
N LEU A 441 2.75 -24.97 -13.97
CA LEU A 441 1.55 -25.27 -13.21
C LEU A 441 0.65 -24.03 -12.96
N ARG A 442 1.23 -22.82 -12.99
CA ARG A 442 0.48 -21.55 -12.93
C ARG A 442 -0.04 -21.08 -14.27
N ASN A 443 0.44 -21.68 -15.38
CA ASN A 443 0.08 -21.26 -16.72
C ASN A 443 -1.45 -21.35 -16.93
N PRO A 444 -2.14 -20.28 -17.34
CA PRO A 444 -3.59 -20.28 -17.50
C PRO A 444 -4.09 -21.20 -18.63
N SER A 445 -3.20 -21.63 -19.54
CA SER A 445 -3.53 -22.58 -20.60
C SER A 445 -3.41 -24.05 -20.16
N LEU A 446 -3.01 -24.32 -18.92
CA LEU A 446 -2.93 -25.67 -18.39
C LEU A 446 -4.33 -26.28 -18.24
N GLN A 447 -4.52 -27.46 -18.82
CA GLN A 447 -5.80 -28.14 -18.79
C GLN A 447 -6.18 -28.67 -17.40
N ALA A 448 -7.48 -28.65 -17.05
CA ALA A 448 -7.99 -29.08 -15.77
C ALA A 448 -7.66 -30.54 -15.42
N ASN A 449 -7.71 -31.44 -16.42
CA ASN A 449 -7.35 -32.85 -16.22
C ASN A 449 -5.90 -33.00 -15.73
N VAL A 450 -4.95 -32.20 -16.26
CA VAL A 450 -3.55 -32.21 -15.80
C VAL A 450 -3.45 -31.71 -14.36
N MET A 451 -4.22 -30.67 -14.00
CA MET A 451 -4.27 -30.19 -12.61
C MET A 451 -4.78 -31.30 -11.67
N HIS A 452 -5.83 -32.02 -12.06
CA HIS A 452 -6.35 -33.16 -11.28
C HIS A 452 -5.33 -34.30 -11.14
N GLU A 453 -4.64 -34.67 -12.24
CA GLU A 453 -3.59 -35.69 -12.21
C GLU A 453 -2.45 -35.31 -11.28
N ARG A 454 -2.05 -34.04 -11.27
CA ARG A 454 -1.03 -33.53 -10.33
C ARG A 454 -1.52 -33.56 -8.88
N LEU A 455 -2.77 -33.15 -8.63
CA LEU A 455 -3.35 -33.25 -7.27
C LEU A 455 -3.46 -34.69 -6.80
N ASP A 456 -3.82 -35.66 -7.68
CA ASP A 456 -3.84 -37.09 -7.40
C ASP A 456 -2.42 -37.59 -7.00
N ALA A 457 -1.40 -37.22 -7.80
CA ALA A 457 0.01 -37.54 -7.54
C ALA A 457 0.52 -36.92 -6.23
N LEU A 458 -0.02 -35.77 -5.80
CA LEU A 458 0.31 -35.11 -4.55
C LEU A 458 -0.52 -35.63 -3.38
N GLY A 459 -1.38 -36.62 -3.57
CA GLY A 459 -2.20 -37.24 -2.55
C GLY A 459 -3.34 -36.35 -2.03
N VAL A 460 -3.84 -35.41 -2.83
CA VAL A 460 -5.00 -34.59 -2.50
C VAL A 460 -6.27 -35.37 -2.92
N PRO A 461 -7.23 -35.65 -2.01
CA PRO A 461 -8.46 -36.38 -2.34
C PRO A 461 -9.30 -35.71 -3.43
N ARG A 462 -10.14 -36.51 -4.12
CA ARG A 462 -11.12 -36.00 -5.10
C ARG A 462 -12.38 -35.52 -4.45
#